data_150880161759137aab6b5fc21ead8f02
#
_entry.id   150880161759137aab6b5fc21ead8f02
#
_cell.length_a   1.000
_cell.length_b   1.000
_cell.length_c   1.000
_cell.angle_alpha   90.00
_cell.angle_beta   90.00
_cell.angle_gamma   90.00
#
_symmetry.space_group_name_H-M   'P 1'
#
loop_
_entity.id
_entity.type
_entity.pdbx_description
1 polymer ?
#
loop_
_entity_poly.entity_id
_entity_poly.type
_entity_poly.pdbx_seq_one_letter_code
_entity_poly.pdbx_strand_id
1 'polypeptide(L)'
;MFVSFTDWEFDGNVDSAVEGIKANWPEMQKYGAVNTRCTVTGENTLRTMTLWSSKELLDANVDTIRALATSASGMAPTSGMTGPLAVELD
;
A
#
# COMPACT_ATOMS: atom_id res chain seq x y z
N MET A 1 -7.39 13.29 6.67
CA MET A 1 -7.02 12.05 5.96
C MET A 1 -5.97 11.29 6.74
N PHE A 2 -5.82 10.04 6.45
CA PHE A 2 -4.95 9.11 7.18
C PHE A 2 -3.98 8.47 6.21
N VAL A 3 -2.74 8.21 6.65
CA VAL A 3 -1.69 7.66 5.79
C VAL A 3 -1.22 6.33 6.35
N SER A 4 -1.02 5.35 5.47
CA SER A 4 -0.36 4.10 5.81
C SER A 4 0.97 3.97 5.07
N PHE A 5 1.97 3.46 5.77
CA PHE A 5 3.26 3.06 5.20
C PHE A 5 3.41 1.57 5.42
N THR A 6 3.74 0.84 4.36
CA THR A 6 3.99 -0.59 4.47
C THR A 6 5.29 -0.92 3.75
N ASP A 7 6.16 -1.66 4.42
CA ASP A 7 7.36 -2.21 3.81
C ASP A 7 7.06 -3.63 3.35
N TRP A 8 7.56 -3.98 2.16
CA TRP A 8 7.28 -5.24 1.50
C TRP A 8 8.56 -5.92 1.04
N GLU A 9 8.58 -7.24 1.09
CA GLU A 9 9.56 -8.06 0.40
C GLU A 9 8.98 -8.53 -0.94
N PHE A 10 9.82 -8.60 -1.96
CA PHE A 10 9.44 -9.10 -3.28
C PHE A 10 10.65 -9.76 -3.98
N ASP A 11 10.42 -10.35 -5.15
CA ASP A 11 11.43 -11.11 -5.89
C ASP A 11 12.45 -10.25 -6.64
N GLY A 12 12.34 -8.95 -6.59
CA GLY A 12 13.21 -8.01 -7.31
C GLY A 12 12.71 -7.63 -8.70
N ASN A 13 11.63 -8.24 -9.17
CA ASN A 13 11.02 -7.88 -10.45
C ASN A 13 10.07 -6.69 -10.29
N VAL A 14 10.60 -5.49 -10.50
CA VAL A 14 9.85 -4.24 -10.30
C VAL A 14 8.65 -4.15 -11.24
N ASP A 15 8.82 -4.53 -12.51
CA ASP A 15 7.73 -4.43 -13.49
C ASP A 15 6.55 -5.31 -13.09
N SER A 16 6.81 -6.53 -12.63
CA SER A 16 5.78 -7.45 -12.16
C SER A 16 5.08 -6.91 -10.91
N ALA A 17 5.84 -6.36 -9.95
CA ALA A 17 5.27 -5.76 -8.73
C ALA A 17 4.38 -4.57 -9.08
N VAL A 18 4.82 -3.71 -9.99
CA VAL A 18 4.04 -2.54 -10.45
C VAL A 18 2.72 -2.97 -11.09
N GLU A 19 2.75 -3.99 -11.94
CA GLU A 19 1.53 -4.51 -12.57
C GLU A 19 0.55 -5.05 -11.52
N GLY A 20 1.04 -5.76 -10.51
CA GLY A 20 0.22 -6.25 -9.41
C GLY A 20 -0.41 -5.11 -8.59
N ILE A 21 0.36 -4.06 -8.31
CA ILE A 21 -0.14 -2.88 -7.60
C ILE A 21 -1.24 -2.18 -8.40
N LYS A 22 -1.02 -2.00 -9.70
CA LYS A 22 -2.03 -1.39 -10.59
C LYS A 22 -3.30 -2.22 -10.66
N ALA A 23 -3.17 -3.54 -10.76
CA ALA A 23 -4.33 -4.44 -10.80
C ALA A 23 -5.15 -4.39 -9.51
N ASN A 24 -4.49 -4.19 -8.37
CA ASN A 24 -5.12 -4.13 -7.05
C ASN A 24 -5.74 -2.77 -6.74
N TRP A 25 -5.38 -1.72 -7.47
CA TRP A 25 -5.80 -0.36 -7.15
C TRP A 25 -7.32 -0.16 -7.03
N PRO A 26 -8.16 -0.69 -7.96
CA PRO A 26 -9.61 -0.55 -7.81
C PRO A 26 -10.16 -1.15 -6.52
N GLU A 27 -9.58 -2.25 -6.04
CA GLU A 27 -9.97 -2.86 -4.77
C GLU A 27 -9.61 -1.95 -3.58
N MET A 28 -8.42 -1.34 -3.61
CA MET A 28 -8.00 -0.40 -2.57
C MET A 28 -8.92 0.82 -2.51
N GLN A 29 -9.34 1.32 -3.67
CA GLN A 29 -10.28 2.45 -3.74
C GLN A 29 -11.61 2.15 -3.07
N LYS A 30 -12.08 0.91 -3.10
CA LYS A 30 -13.31 0.48 -2.42
C LYS A 30 -13.20 0.65 -0.89
N TYR A 31 -11.99 0.59 -0.35
CA TYR A 31 -11.74 0.75 1.08
C TYR A 31 -11.30 2.18 1.45
N GLY A 32 -11.47 3.13 0.54
CA GLY A 32 -11.22 4.54 0.81
C GLY A 32 -9.83 5.04 0.46
N ALA A 33 -9.06 4.28 -0.32
CA ALA A 33 -7.76 4.75 -0.81
C ALA A 33 -7.96 5.90 -1.80
N VAL A 34 -7.21 6.99 -1.60
CA VAL A 34 -7.27 8.20 -2.42
C VAL A 34 -6.10 8.25 -3.40
N ASN A 35 -4.90 7.98 -2.92
CA ASN A 35 -3.73 7.84 -3.77
C ASN A 35 -2.72 6.92 -3.11
N THR A 36 -1.75 6.45 -3.88
CA THR A 36 -0.66 5.62 -3.38
C THR A 36 0.63 5.96 -4.12
N ARG A 37 1.75 5.78 -3.43
CA ARG A 37 3.10 5.90 -3.98
C ARG A 37 3.87 4.66 -3.58
N CYS A 38 4.65 4.12 -4.51
CA CYS A 38 5.50 2.97 -4.27
C CYS A 38 6.94 3.34 -4.58
N THR A 39 7.84 3.04 -3.64
CA THR A 39 9.27 3.33 -3.78
C THR A 39 10.07 2.06 -3.64
N VAL A 40 11.01 1.84 -4.54
CA VAL A 40 11.97 0.74 -4.44
C VAL A 40 13.03 1.15 -3.42
N THR A 41 13.10 0.42 -2.31
CA THR A 41 14.00 0.74 -1.20
C THR A 41 15.24 -0.16 -1.16
N GLY A 42 15.25 -1.23 -1.94
CA GLY A 42 16.37 -2.15 -2.03
C GLY A 42 16.13 -3.16 -3.14
N GLU A 43 17.04 -4.12 -3.28
CA GLU A 43 17.00 -5.13 -4.34
C GLU A 43 15.73 -5.99 -4.28
N ASN A 44 15.28 -6.29 -3.05
CA ASN A 44 14.12 -7.13 -2.79
C ASN A 44 13.13 -6.46 -1.84
N THR A 45 13.14 -5.12 -1.76
CA THR A 45 12.27 -4.37 -0.85
C THR A 45 11.60 -3.20 -1.55
N LEU A 46 10.35 -2.97 -1.18
CA LEU A 46 9.53 -1.83 -1.62
C LEU A 46 8.86 -1.20 -0.40
N ARG A 47 8.57 0.08 -0.51
CA ARG A 47 7.70 0.76 0.47
C ARG A 47 6.54 1.39 -0.27
N THR A 48 5.33 1.17 0.25
CA THR A 48 4.13 1.86 -0.23
C THR A 48 3.67 2.89 0.79
N MET A 49 3.22 4.04 0.27
CA MET A 49 2.57 5.08 1.05
C MET A 49 1.21 5.31 0.44
N THR A 50 0.17 5.10 1.23
CA THR A 50 -1.22 5.22 0.74
C THR A 50 -1.97 6.24 1.60
N LEU A 51 -2.67 7.15 0.93
CA LEU A 51 -3.55 8.12 1.56
C LEU A 51 -4.97 7.57 1.59
N TRP A 52 -5.60 7.61 2.77
CA TRP A 52 -6.94 7.07 3.00
C TRP A 52 -7.89 8.19 3.43
N SER A 53 -9.11 8.14 2.92
CA SER A 53 -10.15 9.12 3.29
C SER A 53 -10.70 8.88 4.68
N SER A 54 -10.63 7.65 5.21
CA SER A 54 -11.22 7.27 6.49
C SER A 54 -10.30 6.34 7.27
N LYS A 55 -9.95 6.73 8.49
CA LYS A 55 -9.22 5.90 9.45
C LYS A 55 -10.02 4.65 9.81
N GLU A 56 -11.33 4.81 10.00
CA GLU A 56 -12.22 3.73 10.40
C GLU A 56 -12.29 2.63 9.35
N LEU A 57 -12.37 3.00 8.07
CA LEU A 57 -12.35 2.03 6.97
C LEU A 57 -11.02 1.30 6.89
N LEU A 58 -9.92 2.02 7.05
CA LEU A 58 -8.58 1.41 7.04
C LEU A 58 -8.42 0.43 8.20
N ASP A 59 -8.72 0.85 9.41
CA ASP A 59 -8.56 0.01 10.62
C ASP A 59 -9.44 -1.23 10.57
N ALA A 60 -10.66 -1.11 10.05
CA ALA A 60 -11.58 -2.22 9.92
C ALA A 60 -11.16 -3.25 8.86
N ASN A 61 -10.35 -2.84 7.87
CA ASN A 61 -10.06 -3.64 6.68
C ASN A 61 -8.57 -3.87 6.42
N VAL A 62 -7.68 -3.45 7.32
CA VAL A 62 -6.23 -3.47 7.08
C VAL A 62 -5.70 -4.86 6.71
N ASP A 63 -6.16 -5.91 7.39
CA ASP A 63 -5.73 -7.27 7.10
C ASP A 63 -6.21 -7.74 5.73
N THR A 64 -7.44 -7.41 5.38
CA THR A 64 -8.02 -7.71 4.06
C THR A 64 -7.26 -6.97 2.95
N ILE A 65 -6.96 -5.70 3.17
CA ILE A 65 -6.22 -4.87 2.21
C ILE A 65 -4.82 -5.45 1.97
N ARG A 66 -4.11 -5.86 3.03
CA ARG A 66 -2.78 -6.48 2.92
C ARG A 66 -2.84 -7.81 2.20
N ALA A 67 -3.83 -8.64 2.49
CA ALA A 67 -4.03 -9.92 1.83
C ALA A 67 -4.30 -9.75 0.34
N LEU A 68 -5.11 -8.76 -0.04
CA LEU A 68 -5.38 -8.44 -1.44
C LEU A 68 -4.12 -7.99 -2.17
N ALA A 69 -3.32 -7.13 -1.54
CA ALA A 69 -2.06 -6.66 -2.11
C ALA A 69 -1.07 -7.81 -2.32
N THR A 70 -0.94 -8.71 -1.36
CA THR A 70 -0.08 -9.90 -1.47
C THR A 70 -0.57 -10.81 -2.59
N SER A 71 -1.87 -11.07 -2.65
CA SER A 71 -2.46 -11.93 -3.68
C SER A 71 -2.26 -11.38 -5.08
N ALA A 72 -2.38 -10.06 -5.27
CA ALA A 72 -2.25 -9.43 -6.57
C ALA A 72 -0.79 -9.28 -7.04
N SER A 73 0.15 -9.06 -6.13
CA SER A 73 1.53 -8.70 -6.45
C SER A 73 2.58 -9.75 -6.09
N GLY A 74 2.23 -10.71 -5.24
CA GLY A 74 3.18 -11.67 -4.69
C GLY A 74 4.11 -11.11 -3.62
N MET A 75 3.92 -9.85 -3.23
CA MET A 75 4.74 -9.21 -2.19
C MET A 75 4.27 -9.61 -0.79
N ALA A 76 5.21 -9.69 0.15
CA ALA A 76 4.92 -10.00 1.55
C ALA A 76 5.19 -8.78 2.43
N PRO A 77 4.21 -8.34 3.27
CA PRO A 77 4.44 -7.22 4.16
C PRO A 77 5.39 -7.59 5.30
N THR A 78 6.36 -6.73 5.59
CA THR A 78 7.35 -6.94 6.65
C THR A 78 7.16 -5.98 7.81
N SER A 79 6.63 -4.79 7.57
CA SER A 79 6.30 -3.83 8.62
C SER A 79 5.25 -2.85 8.10
N GLY A 80 4.59 -2.18 9.02
CA GLY A 80 3.61 -1.16 8.67
C GLY A 80 3.43 -0.15 9.78
N MET A 81 3.11 1.08 9.41
CA MET A 81 2.73 2.12 10.36
C MET A 81 1.67 3.02 9.73
N THR A 82 0.86 3.65 10.55
CA THR A 82 -0.19 4.54 10.13
C THR A 82 -0.19 5.80 10.97
N GLY A 83 -0.71 6.88 10.43
CA GLY A 83 -0.85 8.13 11.15
C GLY A 83 -1.71 9.13 10.40
N PRO A 84 -2.18 10.18 11.10
CA PRO A 84 -2.92 11.25 10.43
C PRO A 84 -2.00 12.05 9.51
N LEU A 85 -2.55 12.50 8.38
CA LEU A 85 -1.84 13.40 7.49
C LEU A 85 -1.72 14.78 8.16
N ALA A 86 -0.50 15.24 8.36
CA ALA A 86 -0.26 16.52 9.03
C ALA A 86 -0.33 17.71 8.07
N VAL A 87 0.23 17.53 6.86
CA VAL A 87 0.29 18.61 5.86
C VAL A 87 0.44 18.01 4.47
N GLU A 88 -0.18 18.67 3.49
CA GLU A 88 -0.04 18.30 2.09
C GLU A 88 0.42 19.54 1.31
N LEU A 89 1.59 19.46 0.70
CA LEU A 89 2.19 20.54 -0.11
C LEU A 89 2.49 19.98 -1.50
N ASP A 90 2.03 20.69 -2.51
CA ASP A 90 2.22 20.33 -3.93
C ASP A 90 3.11 21.34 -4.66
#